data_515688813d09d2ca545bb530ee39db84
#
_entry.id   515688813d09d2ca545bb530ee39db84
#
_cell.length_a   1.000
_cell.length_b   1.000
_cell.length_c   1.000
_cell.angle_alpha   90.00
_cell.angle_beta   90.00
_cell.angle_gamma   90.00
#
_symmetry.space_group_name_H-M   'P 1'
#
loop_
_entity.id
_entity.type
_entity.pdbx_description
1 polymer ?
#
loop_
_entity_poly.entity_id
_entity_poly.type
_entity_poly.pdbx_seq_one_letter_code
_entity_poly.pdbx_strand_id
1 'polypeptide(L)'
;VINGDALDEEVLLEANLDEVQTVLALTNDDEDNLMVSVLVEKFAKDNEELSDKRTMALINKPNYSLLQTSLKIDDFIDPRMNTVSSILKHIHKGTIENAYSILNGEYEIIEAEIIETSELISKELKNSNLPDEIRIGAVLRGDEVIIPRSDFVFKKHDIIVLLAKKDFIHIVENMFRISSI
;
A
#
# COMPACT_ATOMS: atom_id res chain seq x y z
N VAL A 1 2.77 2.95 -29.80
CA VAL A 1 4.07 3.12 -29.14
C VAL A 1 4.77 4.28 -29.80
N ILE A 2 5.16 5.28 -29.00
CA ILE A 2 5.89 6.46 -29.43
C ILE A 2 7.35 6.27 -29.03
N ASN A 3 8.29 6.62 -29.92
CA ASN A 3 9.71 6.60 -29.63
C ASN A 3 10.19 8.04 -29.51
N GLY A 4 10.52 8.50 -28.32
CA GLY A 4 10.93 9.86 -28.04
C GLY A 4 11.46 10.02 -26.62
N ASP A 5 11.87 11.25 -26.29
CA ASP A 5 12.30 11.62 -24.95
C ASP A 5 11.05 11.95 -24.11
N ALA A 6 10.86 11.24 -22.98
CA ALA A 6 9.72 11.47 -22.09
C ALA A 6 9.81 12.83 -21.34
N LEU A 7 10.92 13.53 -21.43
CA LEU A 7 11.09 14.89 -20.92
C LEU A 7 10.70 15.98 -21.95
N ASP A 8 10.36 15.56 -23.18
CA ASP A 8 9.90 16.45 -24.23
C ASP A 8 8.38 16.61 -24.15
N GLU A 9 7.92 17.84 -24.02
CA GLU A 9 6.50 18.20 -23.97
C GLU A 9 5.72 17.75 -25.21
N GLU A 10 6.31 17.89 -26.41
CA GLU A 10 5.65 17.48 -27.65
C GLU A 10 5.41 15.97 -27.69
N VAL A 11 6.34 15.19 -27.17
CA VAL A 11 6.23 13.72 -27.05
C VAL A 11 5.15 13.31 -26.05
N LEU A 12 5.02 14.02 -24.93
CA LEU A 12 3.96 13.77 -23.95
C LEU A 12 2.58 14.12 -24.53
N LEU A 13 2.47 15.19 -25.29
CA LEU A 13 1.23 15.58 -25.97
C LEU A 13 0.87 14.58 -27.08
N GLU A 14 1.85 14.12 -27.88
CA GLU A 14 1.64 13.06 -28.88
C GLU A 14 1.14 11.76 -28.22
N ALA A 15 1.53 11.51 -26.96
CA ALA A 15 1.06 10.37 -26.15
C ALA A 15 -0.35 10.58 -25.59
N ASN A 16 -1.08 11.61 -25.98
CA ASN A 16 -2.41 12.00 -25.50
C ASN A 16 -2.42 12.27 -23.99
N LEU A 17 -1.41 12.99 -23.48
CA LEU A 17 -1.34 13.34 -22.07
C LEU A 17 -2.62 14.00 -21.55
N ASP A 18 -3.33 14.73 -22.39
CA ASP A 18 -4.60 15.41 -22.10
C ASP A 18 -5.75 14.44 -21.81
N GLU A 19 -5.76 13.24 -22.39
CA GLU A 19 -6.84 12.26 -22.27
C GLU A 19 -6.62 11.23 -21.15
N VAL A 20 -5.38 11.03 -20.65
CA VAL A 20 -5.09 10.01 -19.67
C VAL A 20 -5.32 10.50 -18.22
N GLN A 21 -5.75 9.61 -17.34
CA GLN A 21 -5.96 9.90 -15.92
C GLN A 21 -4.71 9.64 -15.07
N THR A 22 -3.84 8.73 -15.51
CA THR A 22 -2.64 8.33 -14.76
C THR A 22 -1.45 8.23 -15.68
N VAL A 23 -0.33 8.80 -15.23
CA VAL A 23 0.98 8.69 -15.88
C VAL A 23 1.94 7.90 -15.01
N LEU A 24 2.55 6.87 -15.58
CA LEU A 24 3.51 5.99 -14.93
C LEU A 24 4.88 6.22 -15.54
N ALA A 25 5.81 6.77 -14.76
CA ALA A 25 7.22 6.91 -15.16
C ALA A 25 8.02 5.69 -14.68
N LEU A 26 8.37 4.80 -15.60
CA LEU A 26 8.94 3.48 -15.32
C LEU A 26 10.26 3.23 -16.04
N THR A 27 11.06 4.26 -16.27
CA THR A 27 12.40 4.11 -16.85
C THR A 27 13.36 3.49 -15.83
N ASN A 28 14.57 3.18 -16.23
CA ASN A 28 15.64 2.71 -15.33
C ASN A 28 16.39 3.86 -14.62
N ASP A 29 16.02 5.11 -14.89
CA ASP A 29 16.62 6.28 -14.27
C ASP A 29 15.62 6.98 -13.34
N ASP A 30 15.96 7.04 -12.05
CA ASP A 30 15.09 7.61 -11.01
C ASP A 30 14.88 9.11 -11.22
N GLU A 31 15.91 9.83 -11.66
CA GLU A 31 15.88 11.26 -11.92
C GLU A 31 14.94 11.58 -13.09
N ASP A 32 15.01 10.80 -14.17
CA ASP A 32 14.10 10.94 -15.31
C ASP A 32 12.65 10.65 -14.87
N ASN A 33 12.43 9.60 -14.07
CA ASN A 33 11.10 9.26 -13.58
C ASN A 33 10.50 10.38 -12.70
N LEU A 34 11.33 11.01 -11.85
CA LEU A 34 10.91 12.17 -11.06
C LEU A 34 10.59 13.37 -11.97
N MET A 35 11.44 13.65 -12.93
CA MET A 35 11.28 14.81 -13.83
C MET A 35 10.03 14.68 -14.70
N VAL A 36 9.76 13.50 -15.27
CA VAL A 36 8.51 13.24 -16.00
C VAL A 36 7.30 13.51 -15.14
N SER A 37 7.29 12.99 -13.91
CA SER A 37 6.17 13.20 -12.99
C SER A 37 5.96 14.68 -12.63
N VAL A 38 7.05 15.43 -12.42
CA VAL A 38 6.99 16.89 -12.16
C VAL A 38 6.49 17.67 -13.37
N LEU A 39 6.91 17.29 -14.59
CA LEU A 39 6.41 17.89 -15.82
C LEU A 39 4.90 17.66 -15.96
N VAL A 40 4.43 16.44 -15.78
CA VAL A 40 2.99 16.11 -15.84
C VAL A 40 2.20 16.92 -14.82
N GLU A 41 2.69 17.03 -13.57
CA GLU A 41 2.06 17.84 -12.54
C GLU A 41 2.00 19.33 -12.90
N LYS A 42 3.05 19.84 -13.56
CA LYS A 42 3.05 21.21 -14.06
C LYS A 42 1.99 21.41 -15.14
N PHE A 43 1.90 20.48 -16.10
CA PHE A 43 0.88 20.53 -17.15
C PHE A 43 -0.54 20.50 -16.57
N ALA A 44 -0.77 19.65 -15.58
CA ALA A 44 -2.06 19.57 -14.90
C ALA A 44 -2.46 20.87 -14.22
N LYS A 45 -1.49 21.64 -13.70
CA LYS A 45 -1.76 22.95 -13.08
C LYS A 45 -2.04 24.08 -14.08
N ASP A 46 -1.36 24.03 -15.21
CA ASP A 46 -1.51 25.06 -16.24
C ASP A 46 -2.81 24.89 -17.04
N ASN A 47 -3.49 23.72 -16.90
CA ASN A 47 -4.75 23.38 -17.55
C ASN A 47 -5.77 22.87 -16.55
N GLU A 48 -6.81 23.64 -16.22
CA GLU A 48 -7.84 23.23 -15.27
C GLU A 48 -8.56 21.91 -15.63
N GLU A 49 -8.66 21.58 -16.94
CA GLU A 49 -9.23 20.34 -17.43
C GLU A 49 -8.38 19.10 -17.12
N LEU A 50 -7.10 19.30 -16.72
CA LEU A 50 -6.13 18.25 -16.44
C LEU A 50 -5.85 18.09 -14.92
N SER A 51 -6.60 18.79 -14.07
CA SER A 51 -6.29 18.92 -12.62
C SER A 51 -6.29 17.61 -11.82
N ASP A 52 -6.95 16.55 -12.32
CA ASP A 52 -7.12 15.27 -11.62
C ASP A 52 -6.15 14.17 -12.10
N LYS A 53 -5.05 14.53 -12.77
CA LYS A 53 -4.06 13.55 -13.21
C LYS A 53 -3.23 13.02 -12.05
N ARG A 54 -3.14 11.70 -11.96
CA ARG A 54 -2.30 11.01 -10.99
C ARG A 54 -0.93 10.70 -11.58
N THR A 55 0.12 10.98 -10.84
CA THR A 55 1.50 10.68 -11.25
C THR A 55 2.09 9.59 -10.36
N MET A 56 2.77 8.63 -10.99
CA MET A 56 3.47 7.55 -10.29
C MET A 56 4.88 7.39 -10.85
N ALA A 57 5.88 7.39 -10.00
CA ALA A 57 7.29 7.26 -10.38
C ALA A 57 7.93 6.02 -9.77
N LEU A 58 8.62 5.22 -10.59
CA LEU A 58 9.46 4.13 -10.12
C LEU A 58 10.77 4.71 -9.57
N ILE A 59 11.06 4.43 -8.29
CA ILE A 59 12.21 4.97 -7.56
C ILE A 59 12.98 3.84 -6.89
N ASN A 60 14.25 3.71 -7.25
CA ASN A 60 15.16 2.73 -6.66
C ASN A 60 15.95 3.29 -5.48
N LYS A 61 16.16 4.62 -5.44
CA LYS A 61 16.95 5.29 -4.40
C LYS A 61 16.08 5.66 -3.20
N PRO A 62 16.27 5.04 -2.00
CA PRO A 62 15.37 5.24 -0.84
C PRO A 62 15.26 6.70 -0.40
N ASN A 63 16.33 7.46 -0.53
CA ASN A 63 16.36 8.86 -0.09
C ASN A 63 15.42 9.78 -0.88
N TYR A 64 15.00 9.36 -2.07
CA TYR A 64 14.08 10.15 -2.90
C TYR A 64 12.65 10.15 -2.38
N SER A 65 12.29 9.19 -1.52
CA SER A 65 10.99 9.19 -0.83
C SER A 65 10.72 10.48 -0.05
N LEU A 66 11.79 11.15 0.43
CA LEU A 66 11.69 12.44 1.11
C LEU A 66 11.25 13.59 0.19
N LEU A 67 11.42 13.42 -1.12
CA LEU A 67 11.06 14.43 -2.12
C LEU A 67 9.61 14.32 -2.59
N GLN A 68 8.94 13.21 -2.36
CA GLN A 68 7.59 12.93 -2.86
C GLN A 68 6.62 14.07 -2.60
N THR A 69 6.47 14.46 -1.33
CA THR A 69 5.55 15.54 -0.93
C THR A 69 5.96 16.89 -1.50
N SER A 70 7.27 17.19 -1.55
CA SER A 70 7.79 18.46 -2.06
C SER A 70 7.60 18.60 -3.58
N LEU A 71 7.72 17.49 -4.31
CA LEU A 71 7.55 17.44 -5.76
C LEU A 71 6.09 17.22 -6.17
N LYS A 72 5.19 16.96 -5.20
CA LYS A 72 3.75 16.69 -5.41
C LYS A 72 3.48 15.46 -6.30
N ILE A 73 4.33 14.46 -6.23
CA ILE A 73 4.14 13.20 -6.93
C ILE A 73 3.22 12.32 -6.06
N ASP A 74 2.15 11.79 -6.64
CA ASP A 74 1.13 11.06 -5.89
C ASP A 74 1.67 9.77 -5.30
N ASP A 75 2.37 8.95 -6.10
CA ASP A 75 2.90 7.68 -5.65
C ASP A 75 4.35 7.44 -6.11
N PHE A 76 5.15 6.93 -5.18
CA PHE A 76 6.43 6.31 -5.50
C PHE A 76 6.32 4.79 -5.48
N ILE A 77 6.81 4.16 -6.55
CA ILE A 77 6.87 2.72 -6.67
C ILE A 77 8.31 2.28 -6.34
N ASP A 78 8.50 1.66 -5.17
CA ASP A 78 9.79 1.03 -4.82
C ASP A 78 9.72 -0.48 -5.16
N PRO A 79 10.44 -0.95 -6.20
CA PRO A 79 10.41 -2.36 -6.61
C PRO A 79 10.91 -3.31 -5.52
N ARG A 80 11.82 -2.85 -4.65
CA ARG A 80 12.36 -3.66 -3.55
C ARG A 80 11.29 -3.90 -2.50
N MET A 81 10.54 -2.86 -2.12
CA MET A 81 9.45 -2.98 -1.16
C MET A 81 8.33 -3.88 -1.69
N ASN A 82 8.01 -3.81 -2.98
CA ASN A 82 7.08 -4.72 -3.63
C ASN A 82 7.58 -6.17 -3.60
N THR A 83 8.88 -6.39 -3.85
CA THR A 83 9.50 -7.71 -3.76
C THR A 83 9.46 -8.24 -2.32
N VAL A 84 9.82 -7.41 -1.33
CA VAL A 84 9.75 -7.77 0.09
C VAL A 84 8.33 -8.16 0.48
N SER A 85 7.32 -7.35 0.13
CA SER A 85 5.91 -7.65 0.40
C SER A 85 5.45 -8.96 -0.24
N SER A 86 5.87 -9.22 -1.47
CA SER A 86 5.58 -10.50 -2.15
C SER A 86 6.22 -11.71 -1.44
N ILE A 87 7.45 -11.56 -0.94
CA ILE A 87 8.12 -12.61 -0.16
C ILE A 87 7.42 -12.82 1.18
N LEU A 88 7.09 -11.75 1.90
CA LEU A 88 6.40 -11.81 3.18
C LEU A 88 5.08 -12.57 3.08
N LYS A 89 4.30 -12.32 2.03
CA LYS A 89 3.05 -13.05 1.75
C LYS A 89 3.24 -14.57 1.71
N HIS A 90 4.40 -15.06 1.23
CA HIS A 90 4.70 -16.50 1.13
C HIS A 90 5.32 -17.08 2.42
N ILE A 91 5.89 -16.23 3.28
CA ILE A 91 6.56 -16.66 4.51
C ILE A 91 5.56 -16.71 5.68
N HIS A 92 4.64 -15.75 5.74
CA HIS A 92 3.64 -15.70 6.82
C HIS A 92 2.75 -16.95 6.80
N LYS A 93 2.48 -17.47 8.00
CA LYS A 93 1.71 -18.69 8.22
C LYS A 93 0.28 -18.37 8.62
N GLY A 94 -0.61 -19.29 8.31
CA GLY A 94 -2.00 -19.20 8.75
C GLY A 94 -2.91 -18.57 7.69
N THR A 95 -3.80 -17.71 8.13
CA THR A 95 -4.80 -17.03 7.29
C THR A 95 -4.38 -15.63 6.85
N ILE A 96 -3.08 -15.34 6.90
CA ILE A 96 -2.53 -14.08 6.41
C ILE A 96 -2.56 -14.08 4.89
N GLU A 97 -3.35 -13.18 4.31
CA GLU A 97 -3.54 -13.09 2.86
C GLU A 97 -2.50 -12.17 2.22
N ASN A 98 -2.23 -11.04 2.84
CA ASN A 98 -1.27 -10.05 2.36
C ASN A 98 -0.49 -9.44 3.52
N ALA A 99 0.76 -9.03 3.22
CA ALA A 99 1.60 -8.30 4.14
C ALA A 99 2.41 -7.25 3.37
N TYR A 100 2.38 -6.00 3.85
CA TYR A 100 3.05 -4.86 3.25
C TYR A 100 3.95 -4.21 4.27
N SER A 101 5.24 -4.20 4.00
CA SER A 101 6.21 -3.52 4.84
C SER A 101 6.17 -2.00 4.60
N ILE A 102 6.12 -1.22 5.66
CA ILE A 102 6.08 0.25 5.61
C ILE A 102 7.13 0.85 6.56
N LEU A 103 7.39 2.16 6.44
CA LEU A 103 8.34 2.91 7.28
C LEU A 103 9.70 2.21 7.37
N ASN A 104 10.30 1.91 6.22
CA ASN A 104 11.60 1.23 6.10
C ASN A 104 11.67 -0.14 6.82
N GLY A 105 10.53 -0.83 6.91
CA GLY A 105 10.46 -2.15 7.53
C GLY A 105 10.26 -2.15 9.04
N GLU A 106 9.95 -1.00 9.64
CA GLU A 106 9.64 -0.94 11.08
C GLU A 106 8.24 -1.46 11.40
N TYR A 107 7.31 -1.35 10.45
CA TYR A 107 5.93 -1.79 10.58
C TYR A 107 5.49 -2.61 9.37
N GLU A 108 4.49 -3.45 9.59
CA GLU A 108 3.78 -4.15 8.52
C GLU A 108 2.28 -3.88 8.60
N ILE A 109 1.66 -3.68 7.43
CA ILE A 109 0.21 -3.75 7.27
C ILE A 109 -0.10 -5.18 6.85
N ILE A 110 -0.93 -5.87 7.61
CA ILE A 110 -1.25 -7.28 7.41
C ILE A 110 -2.75 -7.42 7.19
N GLU A 111 -3.11 -8.17 6.16
CA GLU A 111 -4.48 -8.62 5.90
C GLU A 111 -4.60 -10.08 6.29
N ALA A 112 -5.53 -10.39 7.18
CA ALA A 112 -5.74 -11.75 7.67
C ALA A 112 -7.22 -12.07 7.82
N GLU A 113 -7.60 -13.30 7.44
CA GLU A 113 -8.96 -13.80 7.59
C GLU A 113 -9.20 -14.38 8.99
N ILE A 114 -10.33 -14.04 9.59
CA ILE A 114 -10.82 -14.63 10.84
C ILE A 114 -11.41 -16.01 10.53
N ILE A 115 -10.80 -17.05 11.06
CA ILE A 115 -11.30 -18.43 11.00
C ILE A 115 -11.81 -18.90 12.36
N GLU A 116 -12.42 -20.07 12.42
CA GLU A 116 -12.97 -20.65 13.65
C GLU A 116 -11.95 -20.81 14.77
N THR A 117 -10.68 -21.01 14.43
CA THR A 117 -9.58 -21.17 15.40
C THR A 117 -8.90 -19.86 15.78
N SER A 118 -9.30 -18.75 15.17
CA SER A 118 -8.70 -17.44 15.47
C SER A 118 -9.04 -16.98 16.89
N GLU A 119 -8.06 -16.48 17.62
CA GLU A 119 -8.23 -16.02 19.01
C GLU A 119 -9.21 -14.84 19.15
N LEU A 120 -9.44 -14.10 18.05
CA LEU A 120 -10.33 -12.94 18.02
C LEU A 120 -11.79 -13.30 17.81
N ILE A 121 -12.10 -14.51 17.35
CA ILE A 121 -13.48 -14.88 16.99
C ILE A 121 -14.43 -14.71 18.18
N SER A 122 -15.59 -14.13 17.94
CA SER A 122 -16.64 -13.88 18.93
C SER A 122 -16.23 -13.04 20.14
N LYS A 123 -15.05 -12.39 20.09
CA LYS A 123 -14.61 -11.44 21.12
C LYS A 123 -14.88 -10.01 20.67
N GLU A 124 -15.16 -9.13 21.63
CA GLU A 124 -15.15 -7.69 21.40
C GLU A 124 -13.68 -7.20 21.30
N LEU A 125 -13.43 -6.20 20.45
CA LEU A 125 -12.09 -5.66 20.24
C LEU A 125 -11.39 -5.26 21.55
N LYS A 126 -12.12 -4.61 22.48
CA LYS A 126 -11.57 -4.24 23.80
C LYS A 126 -11.10 -5.43 24.66
N ASN A 127 -11.59 -6.63 24.36
CA ASN A 127 -11.29 -7.87 25.10
C ASN A 127 -10.28 -8.76 24.32
N SER A 128 -9.69 -8.25 23.24
CA SER A 128 -8.76 -9.01 22.38
C SER A 128 -7.36 -9.16 22.97
N ASN A 129 -7.02 -8.39 24.01
CA ASN A 129 -5.70 -8.35 24.64
C ASN A 129 -4.55 -8.07 23.64
N LEU A 130 -4.85 -7.27 22.59
CA LEU A 130 -3.85 -6.85 21.63
C LEU A 130 -2.81 -5.92 22.27
N PRO A 131 -1.52 -6.15 22.05
CA PRO A 131 -0.48 -5.19 22.43
C PRO A 131 -0.70 -3.82 21.80
N ASP A 132 -0.18 -2.78 22.44
CA ASP A 132 -0.30 -1.40 21.93
C ASP A 132 0.38 -1.20 20.57
N GLU A 133 1.32 -2.04 20.22
CA GLU A 133 2.07 -2.06 18.96
C GLU A 133 1.31 -2.71 17.79
N ILE A 134 0.11 -3.27 18.08
CA ILE A 134 -0.78 -3.86 17.07
C ILE A 134 -2.09 -3.07 17.06
N ARG A 135 -2.48 -2.56 15.91
CA ARG A 135 -3.71 -1.79 15.73
C ARG A 135 -4.54 -2.37 14.59
N ILE A 136 -5.80 -2.65 14.84
CA ILE A 136 -6.75 -3.01 13.77
C ILE A 136 -7.32 -1.71 13.22
N GLY A 137 -7.06 -1.46 11.94
CA GLY A 137 -7.48 -0.25 11.23
C GLY A 137 -8.84 -0.42 10.56
N ALA A 138 -9.10 -1.59 9.96
CA ALA A 138 -10.34 -1.87 9.26
C ALA A 138 -10.70 -3.35 9.33
N VAL A 139 -11.97 -3.64 9.09
CA VAL A 139 -12.52 -4.99 8.92
C VAL A 139 -13.37 -5.01 7.67
N LEU A 140 -13.10 -5.94 6.77
CA LEU A 140 -13.95 -6.21 5.60
C LEU A 140 -14.87 -7.39 5.94
N ARG A 141 -16.18 -7.16 5.91
CA ARG A 141 -17.21 -8.17 6.13
C ARG A 141 -18.10 -8.27 4.90
N GLY A 142 -17.87 -9.29 4.08
CA GLY A 142 -18.43 -9.32 2.72
C GLY A 142 -17.88 -8.16 1.91
N ASP A 143 -18.73 -7.28 1.41
CA ASP A 143 -18.34 -6.09 0.63
C ASP A 143 -18.32 -4.79 1.49
N GLU A 144 -18.57 -4.89 2.79
CA GLU A 144 -18.64 -3.74 3.69
C GLU A 144 -17.30 -3.52 4.40
N VAL A 145 -16.76 -2.31 4.29
CA VAL A 145 -15.57 -1.88 5.05
C VAL A 145 -16.01 -1.20 6.35
N ILE A 146 -15.61 -1.76 7.48
CA ILE A 146 -16.00 -1.31 8.82
C ILE A 146 -14.76 -0.82 9.57
N ILE A 147 -14.84 0.38 10.14
CA ILE A 147 -13.82 0.85 11.11
C ILE A 147 -14.25 0.34 12.50
N PRO A 148 -13.54 -0.65 13.08
CA PRO A 148 -14.01 -1.29 14.30
C PRO A 148 -13.87 -0.35 15.51
N ARG A 149 -14.91 -0.32 16.34
CA ARG A 149 -14.89 0.34 17.66
C ARG A 149 -14.58 -0.69 18.74
N SER A 150 -14.39 -0.24 19.97
CA SER A 150 -14.01 -1.07 21.10
C SER A 150 -14.99 -2.24 21.39
N ASP A 151 -16.26 -2.07 21.05
CA ASP A 151 -17.34 -3.05 21.21
C ASP A 151 -17.58 -3.92 19.95
N PHE A 152 -16.77 -3.74 18.91
CA PHE A 152 -16.90 -4.54 17.69
C PHE A 152 -16.60 -6.01 17.96
N VAL A 153 -17.48 -6.90 17.47
CA VAL A 153 -17.35 -8.35 17.60
C VAL A 153 -16.97 -8.96 16.26
N PHE A 154 -15.83 -9.65 16.26
CA PHE A 154 -15.31 -10.34 15.07
C PHE A 154 -16.12 -11.60 14.76
N LYS A 155 -16.33 -11.86 13.47
CA LYS A 155 -17.02 -13.04 12.94
C LYS A 155 -16.09 -13.83 12.03
N LYS A 156 -16.44 -15.09 11.82
CA LYS A 156 -15.79 -15.92 10.80
C LYS A 156 -15.90 -15.27 9.42
N HIS A 157 -14.84 -15.35 8.63
CA HIS A 157 -14.67 -14.75 7.32
C HIS A 157 -14.59 -13.22 7.31
N ASP A 158 -14.46 -12.55 8.45
CA ASP A 158 -14.02 -11.18 8.47
C ASP A 158 -12.55 -11.13 8.00
N ILE A 159 -12.24 -10.26 7.05
CA ILE A 159 -10.85 -9.95 6.71
C ILE A 159 -10.48 -8.70 7.49
N ILE A 160 -9.46 -8.80 8.33
CA ILE A 160 -8.98 -7.66 9.10
C ILE A 160 -7.73 -7.07 8.46
N VAL A 161 -7.65 -5.74 8.48
CA VAL A 161 -6.46 -4.98 8.13
C VAL A 161 -5.88 -4.43 9.41
N LEU A 162 -4.68 -4.87 9.75
CA LEU A 162 -3.99 -4.44 10.96
C LEU A 162 -2.60 -3.88 10.68
N LEU A 163 -2.15 -2.98 11.53
CA LEU A 163 -0.80 -2.46 11.58
C LEU A 163 -0.09 -3.13 12.75
N ALA A 164 1.08 -3.72 12.51
CA ALA A 164 1.91 -4.30 13.54
C ALA A 164 3.35 -3.80 13.46
N LYS A 165 3.97 -3.52 14.61
CA LYS A 165 5.40 -3.28 14.69
C LYS A 165 6.14 -4.58 14.40
N LYS A 166 7.26 -4.51 13.70
CA LYS A 166 8.04 -5.68 13.24
C LYS A 166 8.30 -6.72 14.34
N ASP A 167 8.67 -6.28 15.53
CA ASP A 167 8.98 -7.17 16.64
C ASP A 167 7.75 -7.93 17.18
N PHE A 168 6.53 -7.49 16.82
CA PHE A 168 5.25 -8.05 17.29
C PHE A 168 4.54 -8.90 16.22
N ILE A 169 5.12 -9.05 15.03
CA ILE A 169 4.50 -9.82 13.93
C ILE A 169 4.29 -11.28 14.32
N HIS A 170 5.20 -11.87 15.11
CA HIS A 170 5.04 -13.24 15.60
C HIS A 170 3.78 -13.45 16.45
N ILE A 171 3.29 -12.40 17.13
CA ILE A 171 2.02 -12.43 17.89
C ILE A 171 0.87 -12.50 16.90
N VAL A 172 0.90 -11.67 15.84
CA VAL A 172 -0.11 -11.70 14.78
C VAL A 172 -0.16 -13.08 14.13
N GLU A 173 0.99 -13.64 13.74
CA GLU A 173 1.06 -14.99 13.16
C GLU A 173 0.44 -16.07 14.07
N ASN A 174 0.66 -15.99 15.37
CA ASN A 174 0.07 -16.93 16.33
C ASN A 174 -1.46 -16.77 16.43
N MET A 175 -1.96 -15.54 16.37
CA MET A 175 -3.41 -15.25 16.45
C MET A 175 -4.19 -15.79 15.25
N PHE A 176 -3.53 -15.86 14.07
CA PHE A 176 -4.11 -16.29 12.80
C PHE A 176 -3.62 -17.66 12.34
N ARG A 177 -2.89 -18.37 13.21
CA ARG A 177 -2.38 -19.69 12.89
C ARG A 177 -3.50 -20.71 12.76
N ILE A 178 -3.47 -21.47 11.67
CA ILE A 178 -4.32 -22.65 11.52
C ILE A 178 -3.82 -23.68 12.52
N SER A 179 -4.62 -24.03 13.53
CA SER A 179 -4.29 -25.13 14.44
C SER A 179 -4.29 -26.42 13.65
N SER A 180 -3.10 -27.01 13.46
CA SER A 180 -3.01 -28.38 12.97
C SER A 180 -3.61 -29.29 14.04
N ILE A 181 -4.70 -29.97 13.71
CA ILE A 181 -5.28 -31.05 14.49
C ILE A 181 -4.34 -32.26 14.48
#